data_79cf11c885bb554d47fdbe90a46421d0
#
_entry.id   79cf11c885bb554d47fdbe90a46421d0
#
_cell.length_a   1.000
_cell.length_b   1.000
_cell.length_c   1.000
_cell.angle_alpha   90.00
_cell.angle_beta   90.00
_cell.angle_gamma   90.00
#
_symmetry.space_group_name_H-M   'P 1'
#
loop_
_entity.id
_entity.type
_entity.pdbx_description
1 polymer ?
#
loop_
_entity_poly.entity_id
_entity_poly.type
_entity_poly.pdbx_seq_one_letter_code
_entity_poly.pdbx_strand_id
1 'polypeptide(L)'
;LTLFRAQKSAGTLPDTTADVSETAVTAALRFEPVAFEAGHLLEYDIAPGLSARGDGARLGQALAVLLDNAVKYAAPGTPIQLDAARQGSRAVLAVTNRGEDIPADKLPHIFDRFYRADEARTDGSSFGLGLAIAKAIVDAHRGVIRCESGGGVTRFIISLPLAAGKQERGTDHV
;
A
#
# COMPACT_ATOMS: atom_id res chain seq x y z
N LEU A 1 -4.76 7.68 23.96
CA LEU A 1 -3.34 8.02 24.22
C LEU A 1 -2.40 7.53 23.12
N THR A 2 -2.78 6.50 22.36
CA THR A 2 -1.95 5.92 21.27
C THR A 2 -1.98 6.75 19.98
N LEU A 3 -3.06 7.48 19.72
CA LEU A 3 -3.21 8.36 18.54
C LEU A 3 -2.29 9.60 18.60
N PHE A 4 -2.00 10.12 19.78
CA PHE A 4 -1.12 11.27 19.95
C PHE A 4 0.37 10.97 19.72
N ARG A 5 0.79 9.70 19.86
CA ARG A 5 2.17 9.29 19.58
C ARG A 5 2.46 9.14 18.08
N ALA A 6 1.46 8.80 17.27
CA ALA A 6 1.63 8.67 15.82
C ALA A 6 1.87 10.03 15.11
N GLN A 7 1.36 11.13 15.67
CA GLN A 7 1.53 12.47 15.10
C GLN A 7 2.90 13.10 15.39
N LYS A 8 3.61 12.64 16.42
CA LYS A 8 4.91 13.22 16.80
C LYS A 8 6.12 12.54 16.16
N SER A 9 5.92 11.45 15.42
CA SER A 9 6.97 10.72 14.69
C SER A 9 7.03 11.06 13.19
N ALA A 10 6.49 12.18 12.76
CA ALA A 10 6.70 12.70 11.39
C ALA A 10 8.13 13.24 11.18
N GLY A 11 9.02 13.05 12.14
CA GLY A 11 10.39 13.49 12.07
C GLY A 11 11.34 12.30 11.81
N THR A 12 12.01 12.33 10.69
CA THR A 12 13.13 11.48 10.26
C THR A 12 12.81 9.99 10.16
N LEU A 13 12.75 9.51 8.89
CA LEU A 13 12.83 8.08 8.62
C LEU A 13 14.06 7.52 9.33
N PRO A 14 13.95 6.36 10.01
CA PRO A 14 15.11 5.68 10.52
C PRO A 14 16.09 5.46 9.35
N ASP A 15 17.39 5.58 9.63
CA ASP A 15 18.44 5.32 8.64
C ASP A 15 18.58 3.81 8.38
N THR A 16 17.46 3.16 8.18
CA THR A 16 17.30 1.74 7.92
C THR A 16 16.78 1.51 6.52
N THR A 17 17.08 0.35 5.98
CA THR A 17 16.57 -0.11 4.69
C THR A 17 15.47 -1.14 4.93
N ALA A 18 14.31 -0.91 4.35
CA ALA A 18 13.21 -1.85 4.35
C ALA A 18 13.31 -2.77 3.13
N ASP A 19 13.13 -4.08 3.34
CA ASP A 19 12.90 -5.03 2.26
C ASP A 19 11.44 -4.93 1.80
N VAL A 20 11.24 -4.25 0.67
CA VAL A 20 9.90 -4.01 0.10
C VAL A 20 9.29 -5.29 -0.43
N SER A 21 10.10 -6.17 -1.03
CA SER A 21 9.64 -7.47 -1.53
C SER A 21 9.14 -8.35 -0.39
N GLU A 22 9.89 -8.48 0.69
CA GLU A 22 9.48 -9.22 1.88
C GLU A 22 8.23 -8.62 2.54
N THR A 23 8.18 -7.30 2.64
CA THR A 23 7.00 -6.59 3.15
C THR A 23 5.74 -6.90 2.34
N ALA A 24 5.84 -6.90 1.02
CA ALA A 24 4.72 -7.22 0.13
C ALA A 24 4.30 -8.68 0.24
N VAL A 25 5.24 -9.63 0.28
CA VAL A 25 4.94 -11.06 0.48
C VAL A 25 4.26 -11.29 1.82
N THR A 26 4.77 -10.70 2.90
CA THR A 26 4.17 -10.81 4.24
C THR A 26 2.74 -10.28 4.25
N ALA A 27 2.49 -9.15 3.60
CA ALA A 27 1.14 -8.58 3.48
C ALA A 27 0.21 -9.50 2.69
N ALA A 28 0.67 -10.07 1.55
CA ALA A 28 -0.10 -11.01 0.77
C ALA A 28 -0.52 -12.24 1.60
N LEU A 29 0.43 -12.89 2.26
CA LEU A 29 0.17 -14.07 3.08
C LEU A 29 -0.79 -13.81 4.24
N ARG A 30 -0.76 -12.62 4.83
CA ARG A 30 -1.70 -12.23 5.88
C ARG A 30 -3.11 -11.98 5.36
N PHE A 31 -3.24 -11.49 4.14
CA PHE A 31 -4.53 -11.14 3.56
C PHE A 31 -5.16 -12.25 2.72
N GLU A 32 -4.43 -13.28 2.30
CA GLU A 32 -5.01 -14.44 1.61
C GLU A 32 -6.24 -15.02 2.33
N PRO A 33 -6.17 -15.37 3.64
CA PRO A 33 -7.35 -15.91 4.34
C PRO A 33 -8.47 -14.86 4.47
N VAL A 34 -8.14 -13.60 4.68
CA VAL A 34 -9.12 -12.51 4.79
C VAL A 34 -9.89 -12.32 3.47
N ALA A 35 -9.16 -12.30 2.35
CA ALA A 35 -9.75 -12.21 1.03
C ALA A 35 -10.62 -13.45 0.73
N PHE A 36 -10.12 -14.63 1.04
CA PHE A 36 -10.84 -15.89 0.82
C PHE A 36 -12.16 -15.95 1.61
N GLU A 37 -12.15 -15.57 2.87
CA GLU A 37 -13.37 -15.49 3.70
C GLU A 37 -14.39 -14.47 3.14
N ALA A 38 -13.91 -13.41 2.48
CA ALA A 38 -14.76 -12.42 1.80
C ALA A 38 -15.21 -12.86 0.40
N GLY A 39 -14.79 -14.04 -0.08
CA GLY A 39 -15.17 -14.59 -1.38
C GLY A 39 -14.28 -14.13 -2.55
N HIS A 40 -13.05 -13.72 -2.26
CA HIS A 40 -12.07 -13.27 -3.24
C HIS A 40 -10.81 -14.15 -3.22
N LEU A 41 -10.18 -14.29 -4.39
CA LEU A 41 -8.80 -14.79 -4.45
C LEU A 41 -7.84 -13.61 -4.43
N LEU A 42 -6.80 -13.71 -3.62
CA LEU A 42 -5.67 -12.78 -3.66
C LEU A 42 -4.57 -13.39 -4.54
N GLU A 43 -4.33 -12.76 -5.66
CA GLU A 43 -3.23 -13.08 -6.57
C GLU A 43 -2.10 -12.07 -6.34
N TYR A 44 -0.83 -12.51 -6.43
CA TYR A 44 0.29 -11.59 -6.28
C TYR A 44 1.47 -11.95 -7.17
N ASP A 45 2.10 -10.92 -7.72
CA ASP A 45 3.33 -10.99 -8.49
C ASP A 45 4.33 -9.97 -7.92
N ILE A 46 5.31 -10.46 -7.18
CA ILE A 46 6.24 -9.65 -6.41
C ILE A 46 7.65 -9.92 -6.88
N ALA A 47 8.27 -8.93 -7.54
CA ALA A 47 9.67 -8.99 -7.93
C ALA A 47 10.57 -9.08 -6.70
N PRO A 48 11.60 -9.92 -6.70
CA PRO A 48 12.55 -10.02 -5.60
C PRO A 48 13.50 -8.82 -5.55
N GLY A 49 14.10 -8.58 -4.38
CA GLY A 49 15.21 -7.65 -4.24
C GLY A 49 14.83 -6.16 -4.28
N LEU A 50 13.56 -5.82 -4.09
CA LEU A 50 13.13 -4.43 -3.96
C LEU A 50 13.41 -3.93 -2.55
N SER A 51 14.11 -2.81 -2.43
CA SER A 51 14.42 -2.18 -1.15
C SER A 51 14.23 -0.67 -1.20
N ALA A 52 13.79 -0.08 -0.07
CA ALA A 52 13.62 1.35 0.08
C ALA A 52 14.18 1.79 1.44
N ARG A 53 14.56 3.06 1.57
CA ARG A 53 14.91 3.59 2.88
C ARG A 53 13.66 3.75 3.72
N GLY A 54 13.71 3.29 4.97
CA GLY A 54 12.62 3.46 5.89
C GLY A 54 12.31 2.23 6.73
N ASP A 55 11.06 2.18 7.19
CA ASP A 55 10.54 1.19 8.13
C ASP A 55 9.56 0.22 7.40
N GLY A 56 9.98 -1.04 7.26
CA GLY A 56 9.19 -2.09 6.63
C GLY A 56 7.87 -2.36 7.34
N ALA A 57 7.82 -2.26 8.67
CA ALA A 57 6.58 -2.46 9.42
C ALA A 57 5.55 -1.36 9.10
N ARG A 58 5.98 -0.12 8.97
CA ARG A 58 5.10 1.00 8.57
C ARG A 58 4.64 0.87 7.12
N LEU A 59 5.54 0.51 6.21
CA LEU A 59 5.16 0.22 4.81
C LEU A 59 4.17 -0.93 4.72
N GLY A 60 4.35 -1.99 5.54
CA GLY A 60 3.40 -3.08 5.66
C GLY A 60 2.04 -2.61 6.17
N GLN A 61 1.99 -1.66 7.10
CA GLN A 61 0.75 -1.04 7.57
C GLN A 61 0.03 -0.29 6.43
N ALA A 62 0.75 0.50 5.64
CA ALA A 62 0.19 1.19 4.49
C ALA A 62 -0.40 0.20 3.47
N LEU A 63 0.33 -0.87 3.18
CA LEU A 63 -0.12 -1.90 2.25
C LEU A 63 -1.32 -2.67 2.77
N ALA A 64 -1.38 -2.94 4.07
CA ALA A 64 -2.54 -3.56 4.73
C ALA A 64 -3.81 -2.71 4.58
N VAL A 65 -3.70 -1.39 4.67
CA VAL A 65 -4.83 -0.47 4.42
C VAL A 65 -5.35 -0.62 2.99
N LEU A 66 -4.47 -0.70 2.00
CA LEU A 66 -4.87 -0.85 0.59
C LEU A 66 -5.51 -2.21 0.32
N LEU A 67 -4.99 -3.28 0.90
CA LEU A 67 -5.55 -4.63 0.77
C LEU A 67 -6.91 -4.73 1.47
N ASP A 68 -7.06 -4.18 2.67
CA ASP A 68 -8.35 -4.12 3.36
C ASP A 68 -9.40 -3.35 2.56
N ASN A 69 -9.00 -2.23 1.97
CA ASN A 69 -9.85 -1.45 1.08
C ASN A 69 -10.27 -2.26 -0.15
N ALA A 70 -9.35 -2.98 -0.80
CA ALA A 70 -9.66 -3.83 -1.94
C ALA A 70 -10.65 -4.95 -1.58
N VAL A 71 -10.48 -5.60 -0.42
CA VAL A 71 -11.42 -6.64 0.07
C VAL A 71 -12.83 -6.07 0.27
N LYS A 72 -12.94 -4.85 0.82
CA LYS A 72 -14.24 -4.21 1.07
C LYS A 72 -14.98 -3.81 -0.19
N TYR A 73 -14.28 -3.38 -1.23
CA TYR A 73 -14.89 -2.78 -2.42
C TYR A 73 -14.83 -3.65 -3.66
N ALA A 74 -14.19 -4.81 -3.61
CA ALA A 74 -14.18 -5.73 -4.73
C ALA A 74 -15.59 -6.26 -5.03
N ALA A 75 -15.93 -6.36 -6.32
CA ALA A 75 -17.16 -6.98 -6.75
C ALA A 75 -17.15 -8.49 -6.40
N PRO A 76 -18.29 -9.08 -6.00
CA PRO A 76 -18.37 -10.46 -5.60
C PRO A 76 -17.72 -11.42 -6.60
N GLY A 77 -16.88 -12.35 -6.11
CA GLY A 77 -16.23 -13.39 -6.91
C GLY A 77 -15.10 -12.91 -7.81
N THR A 78 -14.69 -11.64 -7.72
CA THR A 78 -13.55 -11.12 -8.49
C THR A 78 -12.24 -11.23 -7.71
N PRO A 79 -11.09 -11.45 -8.38
CA PRO A 79 -9.81 -11.49 -7.71
C PRO A 79 -9.34 -10.10 -7.28
N ILE A 80 -8.50 -10.10 -6.24
CA ILE A 80 -7.70 -8.96 -5.83
C ILE A 80 -6.27 -9.24 -6.25
N GLN A 81 -5.56 -8.26 -6.78
CA GLN A 81 -4.20 -8.43 -7.24
C GLN A 81 -3.24 -7.48 -6.51
N LEU A 82 -2.11 -8.02 -6.06
CA LEU A 82 -0.99 -7.28 -5.50
C LEU A 82 0.24 -7.46 -6.38
N ASP A 83 0.72 -6.39 -6.95
CA ASP A 83 1.94 -6.39 -7.76
C ASP A 83 3.04 -5.57 -7.08
N ALA A 84 4.28 -6.00 -7.20
CA ALA A 84 5.44 -5.20 -6.82
C ALA A 84 6.56 -5.39 -7.84
N ALA A 85 7.02 -4.30 -8.43
CA ALA A 85 8.04 -4.33 -9.46
C ALA A 85 8.97 -3.12 -9.38
N ARG A 86 10.14 -3.25 -10.01
CA ARG A 86 11.04 -2.13 -10.24
C ARG A 86 10.62 -1.36 -11.49
N GLN A 87 10.47 -0.06 -11.37
CA GLN A 87 10.30 0.85 -12.50
C GLN A 87 11.35 1.97 -12.43
N GLY A 88 12.38 1.87 -13.24
CA GLY A 88 13.52 2.80 -13.19
C GLY A 88 14.21 2.76 -11.83
N SER A 89 14.26 3.89 -11.15
CA SER A 89 14.85 4.07 -9.81
C SER A 89 13.83 3.91 -8.66
N ARG A 90 12.66 3.35 -8.96
CA ARG A 90 11.58 3.23 -7.99
C ARG A 90 11.10 1.79 -7.82
N ALA A 91 10.71 1.46 -6.61
CA ALA A 91 9.87 0.29 -6.32
C ALA A 91 8.40 0.72 -6.41
N VAL A 92 7.62 0.04 -7.20
CA VAL A 92 6.20 0.34 -7.42
C VAL A 92 5.37 -0.86 -6.96
N LEU A 93 4.47 -0.60 -5.99
CA LEU A 93 3.50 -1.58 -5.52
C LEU A 93 2.12 -1.15 -5.98
N ALA A 94 1.31 -2.09 -6.42
CA ALA A 94 -0.06 -1.81 -6.84
C ALA A 94 -1.02 -2.83 -6.26
N VAL A 95 -2.13 -2.36 -5.69
CA VAL A 95 -3.27 -3.17 -5.27
C VAL A 95 -4.42 -2.86 -6.19
N THR A 96 -4.93 -3.88 -6.88
CA THR A 96 -5.97 -3.74 -7.89
C THR A 96 -7.17 -4.59 -7.52
N ASN A 97 -8.36 -4.02 -7.62
CA ASN A 97 -9.63 -4.76 -7.53
C ASN A 97 -10.61 -4.34 -8.61
N ARG A 98 -11.54 -5.20 -8.92
CA ARG A 98 -12.70 -4.90 -9.76
C ARG A 98 -13.87 -4.51 -8.86
N GLY A 99 -14.69 -3.57 -9.30
CA GLY A 99 -15.83 -3.10 -8.55
C GLY A 99 -16.38 -1.79 -9.11
N GLU A 100 -17.18 -1.13 -8.30
CA GLU A 100 -17.73 0.17 -8.64
C GLU A 100 -16.62 1.22 -8.74
N ASP A 101 -16.67 2.04 -9.78
CA ASP A 101 -15.70 3.12 -9.98
C ASP A 101 -15.84 4.20 -8.90
N ILE A 102 -14.71 4.72 -8.45
CA ILE A 102 -14.69 5.94 -7.64
C ILE A 102 -14.95 7.13 -8.58
N PRO A 103 -15.98 7.94 -8.32
CA PRO A 103 -16.26 9.12 -9.14
C PRO A 103 -15.05 10.05 -9.25
N ALA A 104 -14.84 10.61 -10.44
CA ALA A 104 -13.68 11.44 -10.73
C ALA A 104 -13.57 12.69 -9.84
N ASP A 105 -14.70 13.24 -9.41
CA ASP A 105 -14.76 14.37 -8.48
C ASP A 105 -14.38 13.99 -7.04
N LYS A 106 -14.48 12.72 -6.69
CA LYS A 106 -14.12 12.17 -5.36
C LYS A 106 -12.66 11.73 -5.27
N LEU A 107 -12.04 11.30 -6.37
CA LEU A 107 -10.65 10.82 -6.39
C LEU A 107 -9.64 11.77 -5.72
N PRO A 108 -9.70 13.10 -5.90
CA PRO A 108 -8.76 14.01 -5.25
C PRO A 108 -8.86 14.04 -3.72
N HIS A 109 -9.97 13.56 -3.16
CA HIS A 109 -10.28 13.66 -1.72
C HIS A 109 -10.16 12.34 -0.96
N ILE A 110 -9.95 11.21 -1.64
CA ILE A 110 -9.99 9.90 -0.97
C ILE A 110 -8.88 9.70 0.07
N PHE A 111 -7.80 10.46 0.01
CA PHE A 111 -6.71 10.45 1.00
C PHE A 111 -6.88 11.51 2.10
N ASP A 112 -7.91 12.34 2.01
CA ASP A 112 -8.20 13.34 3.04
C ASP A 112 -8.71 12.67 4.31
N ARG A 113 -8.34 13.21 5.48
CA ARG A 113 -8.79 12.70 6.77
C ARG A 113 -10.30 12.81 6.88
N PHE A 114 -10.95 11.76 7.40
CA PHE A 114 -12.40 11.67 7.62
C PHE A 114 -13.24 11.73 6.35
N TYR A 115 -12.62 11.70 5.17
CA TYR A 115 -13.36 11.63 3.92
C TYR A 115 -13.82 10.20 3.66
N ARG A 116 -15.10 10.05 3.31
CA ARG A 116 -15.72 8.79 2.87
C ARG A 116 -16.47 9.06 1.58
N ALA A 117 -16.09 8.36 0.52
CA ALA A 117 -16.77 8.47 -0.78
C ALA A 117 -18.19 7.90 -0.73
N ASP A 118 -18.47 6.98 0.18
CA ASP A 118 -19.75 6.29 0.38
C ASP A 118 -20.29 6.57 1.78
N GLU A 119 -21.14 7.59 1.91
CA GLU A 119 -21.79 7.96 3.18
C GLU A 119 -22.87 6.96 3.59
N ALA A 120 -23.32 6.07 2.68
CA ALA A 120 -24.46 5.19 2.89
C ALA A 120 -24.11 3.85 3.57
N ARG A 121 -22.83 3.48 3.66
CA ARG A 121 -22.40 2.25 4.35
C ARG A 121 -22.05 2.54 5.80
N THR A 122 -23.03 2.39 6.65
CA THR A 122 -22.95 2.61 8.10
C THR A 122 -22.50 1.38 8.89
N ASP A 123 -21.61 0.59 8.37
CA ASP A 123 -21.02 -0.52 9.14
C ASP A 123 -19.79 -0.06 9.93
N GLY A 124 -19.92 0.93 10.75
CA GLY A 124 -19.05 1.35 11.88
C GLY A 124 -17.53 1.08 11.86
N SER A 125 -16.99 0.40 10.84
CA SER A 125 -15.64 -0.14 10.82
C SER A 125 -14.61 0.73 10.09
N SER A 126 -15.03 1.84 9.47
CA SER A 126 -14.15 2.70 8.69
C SER A 126 -14.42 4.18 8.98
N PHE A 127 -13.55 4.81 9.77
CA PHE A 127 -13.65 6.22 10.15
C PHE A 127 -13.07 7.20 9.12
N GLY A 128 -12.73 6.75 7.90
CA GLY A 128 -12.10 7.59 6.88
C GLY A 128 -10.66 7.98 7.21
N LEU A 129 -9.96 7.20 8.05
CA LEU A 129 -8.58 7.45 8.46
C LEU A 129 -7.56 6.55 7.76
N GLY A 130 -7.97 5.38 7.27
CA GLY A 130 -7.05 4.37 6.74
C GLY A 130 -6.22 4.90 5.58
N LEU A 131 -6.84 5.43 4.54
CA LEU A 131 -6.12 5.97 3.37
C LEU A 131 -5.28 7.20 3.72
N ALA A 132 -5.73 8.06 4.63
CA ALA A 132 -4.93 9.19 5.12
C ALA A 132 -3.69 8.73 5.87
N ILE A 133 -3.78 7.65 6.65
CA ILE A 133 -2.64 7.03 7.35
C ILE A 133 -1.67 6.42 6.32
N ALA A 134 -2.18 5.68 5.34
CA ALA A 134 -1.35 5.12 4.27
C ALA A 134 -0.58 6.22 3.52
N LYS A 135 -1.26 7.32 3.18
CA LYS A 135 -0.61 8.48 2.55
C LYS A 135 0.47 9.09 3.43
N ALA A 136 0.21 9.29 4.71
CA ALA A 136 1.20 9.85 5.64
C ALA A 136 2.44 8.96 5.76
N ILE A 137 2.27 7.63 5.78
CA ILE A 137 3.38 6.68 5.79
C ILE A 137 4.19 6.79 4.50
N VAL A 138 3.53 6.77 3.35
CA VAL A 138 4.20 6.83 2.04
C VAL A 138 4.94 8.16 1.87
N ASP A 139 4.33 9.28 2.25
CA ASP A 139 4.95 10.61 2.23
C ASP A 139 6.20 10.66 3.12
N ALA A 140 6.14 10.07 4.33
CA ALA A 140 7.29 9.96 5.23
C ALA A 140 8.45 9.15 4.63
N HIS A 141 8.16 8.20 3.74
CA HIS A 141 9.14 7.42 2.98
C HIS A 141 9.57 8.08 1.66
N ARG A 142 9.26 9.36 1.47
CA ARG A 142 9.53 10.12 0.22
C ARG A 142 8.93 9.44 -1.02
N GLY A 143 7.85 8.69 -0.81
CA GLY A 143 7.09 8.03 -1.84
C GLY A 143 5.93 8.88 -2.34
N VAL A 144 5.20 8.29 -3.27
CA VAL A 144 3.95 8.84 -3.81
C VAL A 144 2.92 7.74 -3.76
N ILE A 145 1.72 8.05 -3.25
CA ILE A 145 0.55 7.19 -3.35
C ILE A 145 -0.48 7.85 -4.26
N ARG A 146 -1.07 7.08 -5.15
CA ARG A 146 -2.14 7.54 -6.03
C ARG A 146 -3.19 6.47 -6.24
N CYS A 147 -4.34 6.86 -6.72
CA CYS A 147 -5.43 5.98 -7.09
C CYS A 147 -5.88 6.27 -8.51
N GLU A 148 -6.10 5.22 -9.26
CA GLU A 148 -6.73 5.24 -10.57
C GLU A 148 -8.03 4.42 -10.48
N SER A 149 -9.13 4.94 -10.98
CA SER A 149 -10.41 4.24 -10.99
C SER A 149 -11.16 4.56 -12.29
N GLY A 150 -11.66 3.53 -12.94
CA GLY A 150 -12.41 3.63 -14.19
C GLY A 150 -12.60 2.29 -14.87
N GLY A 151 -13.71 2.13 -15.59
CA GLY A 151 -14.02 0.90 -16.31
C GLY A 151 -14.24 -0.33 -15.42
N GLY A 152 -14.68 -0.14 -14.19
CA GLY A 152 -14.90 -1.21 -13.23
C GLY A 152 -13.60 -1.72 -12.55
N VAL A 153 -12.52 -0.95 -12.62
CA VAL A 153 -11.23 -1.29 -12.01
C VAL A 153 -10.74 -0.13 -11.16
N THR A 154 -10.36 -0.42 -9.93
CA THR A 154 -9.69 0.52 -9.03
C THR A 154 -8.30 0.01 -8.70
N ARG A 155 -7.31 0.88 -8.83
CA ARG A 155 -5.91 0.57 -8.60
C ARG A 155 -5.26 1.62 -7.71
N PHE A 156 -4.78 1.19 -6.55
CA PHE A 156 -3.95 2.00 -5.66
C PHE A 156 -2.48 1.70 -5.93
N ILE A 157 -1.67 2.72 -6.08
CA ILE A 157 -0.27 2.60 -6.48
C ILE A 157 0.59 3.36 -5.48
N ILE A 158 1.57 2.65 -4.89
CA ILE A 158 2.64 3.21 -4.07
C ILE A 158 3.93 3.17 -4.88
N SER A 159 4.62 4.30 -4.96
CA SER A 159 5.91 4.42 -5.62
C SER A 159 6.95 4.94 -4.63
N LEU A 160 8.00 4.17 -4.37
CA LEU A 160 9.06 4.46 -3.41
C LEU A 160 10.41 4.60 -4.12
N PRO A 161 11.26 5.57 -3.74
CA PRO A 161 12.64 5.58 -4.22
C PRO A 161 13.35 4.30 -3.78
N LEU A 162 14.01 3.61 -4.70
CA LEU A 162 14.85 2.46 -4.35
C LEU A 162 16.02 2.92 -3.46
N ALA A 163 16.33 2.13 -2.44
CA ALA A 163 17.56 2.32 -1.70
C ALA A 163 18.76 2.11 -2.65
N ALA A 164 19.82 2.93 -2.48
CA ALA A 164 21.07 2.71 -3.19
C ALA A 164 21.59 1.31 -2.82
N GLY A 165 21.81 0.44 -3.81
CA GLY A 165 22.36 -0.88 -3.59
C GLY A 165 23.68 -0.75 -2.84
N LYS A 166 23.89 -1.58 -1.80
CA LYS A 166 25.25 -1.82 -1.34
C LYS A 166 26.02 -2.34 -2.54
N GLN A 167 26.93 -1.54 -3.08
CA GLN A 167 28.00 -2.08 -3.92
C GLN A 167 28.71 -3.11 -3.07
N GLU A 168 28.55 -4.38 -3.40
CA GLU A 168 29.48 -5.41 -2.97
C GLU A 168 30.86 -4.92 -3.47
N ARG A 169 31.67 -4.42 -2.56
CA ARG A 169 33.09 -4.23 -2.83
C ARG A 169 33.63 -5.63 -3.07
N GLY A 170 33.82 -5.93 -4.34
CA GLY A 170 34.59 -7.09 -4.73
C GLY A 170 35.92 -7.02 -3.97
N THR A 171 36.14 -7.94 -3.07
CA THR A 171 37.45 -8.24 -2.52
C THR A 171 38.18 -8.96 -3.62
N ASP A 172 38.89 -8.19 -4.48
CA ASP A 172 39.99 -8.71 -5.21
C ASP A 172 41.05 -9.14 -4.19
N HIS A 173 41.10 -10.45 -3.96
CA HIS A 173 42.26 -11.09 -3.37
C HIS A 173 43.09 -11.66 -4.51
N VAL A 174 44.18 -10.96 -4.79
CA VAL A 174 45.34 -11.47 -5.50
C VAL A 174 46.00 -12.52 -4.64
#